data_4b4b604980c1ce76728a39b0fb971464
#
_entry.id   4b4b604980c1ce76728a39b0fb971464
#
_cell.length_a   1.000
_cell.length_b   1.000
_cell.length_c   1.000
_cell.angle_alpha   90.00
_cell.angle_beta   90.00
_cell.angle_gamma   90.00
#
_symmetry.space_group_name_H-M   'P 1'
#
loop_
_entity.id
_entity.type
_entity.pdbx_description
1 polymer ?
#
loop_
_entity_poly.entity_id
_entity_poly.type
_entity_poly.pdbx_seq_one_letter_code
_entity_poly.pdbx_strand_id
1 'polypeptide(L)'
;MIKKKRQSGVLIISTFPSKESIAGVSQDLIVSKKLCACISLTKVRSIYYWNNKLEDQEEFIVFFKTTKLCANRLKDEIKKLHPYEVPEILELKLDDVSGDYLSWLVQSTTVSTAAGSDR
;
A
#
# COMPACT_ATOMS: atom_id res chain seq x y z
N MET A 1 27.77 12.98 -17.09
CA MET A 1 26.32 12.86 -17.20
C MET A 1 25.71 12.21 -15.96
N ILE A 2 24.66 12.77 -15.48
CA ILE A 2 24.01 12.24 -14.31
C ILE A 2 22.94 11.24 -14.69
N LYS A 3 23.03 10.06 -14.14
CA LYS A 3 22.09 9.03 -14.41
C LYS A 3 20.90 9.18 -13.49
N LYS A 4 19.72 9.23 -14.03
CA LYS A 4 18.51 9.28 -13.22
C LYS A 4 18.36 7.98 -12.48
N LYS A 5 18.01 8.10 -11.20
CA LYS A 5 17.74 6.94 -10.40
C LYS A 5 16.44 6.31 -10.88
N ARG A 6 16.49 5.02 -11.17
CA ARG A 6 15.33 4.31 -11.65
C ARG A 6 14.40 4.01 -10.49
N GLN A 7 13.12 4.26 -10.68
CA GLN A 7 12.10 3.88 -9.73
C GLN A 7 11.88 2.39 -9.79
N SER A 8 11.52 1.80 -8.68
CA SER A 8 11.16 0.40 -8.63
C SER A 8 9.77 0.23 -8.05
N GLY A 9 9.11 -0.84 -8.45
CA GLY A 9 7.79 -1.17 -7.95
C GLY A 9 7.86 -1.88 -6.62
N VAL A 10 6.85 -1.65 -5.81
CA VAL A 10 6.75 -2.22 -4.48
C VAL A 10 5.30 -2.64 -4.26
N LEU A 11 5.14 -3.77 -3.57
CA LEU A 11 3.84 -4.25 -3.15
C LEU A 11 3.77 -4.17 -1.63
N ILE A 12 2.78 -3.45 -1.12
CA ILE A 12 2.50 -3.46 0.31
C ILE A 12 1.30 -4.35 0.53
N ILE A 13 1.39 -5.26 1.49
CA ILE A 13 0.31 -6.17 1.81
C ILE A 13 -0.19 -5.89 3.21
N SER A 14 -1.51 -5.85 3.36
CA SER A 14 -2.14 -5.71 4.67
C SER A 14 -3.42 -6.54 4.67
N THR A 15 -4.02 -6.72 5.84
CA THR A 15 -5.33 -7.35 5.96
C THR A 15 -6.26 -6.41 6.69
N PHE A 16 -7.52 -6.40 6.27
CA PHE A 16 -8.54 -5.52 6.83
C PHE A 16 -9.78 -6.35 7.17
N PRO A 17 -10.57 -5.90 8.16
CA PRO A 17 -11.73 -6.69 8.58
C PRO A 17 -12.90 -6.65 7.60
N SER A 18 -12.99 -5.61 6.77
CA SER A 18 -14.12 -5.44 5.86
C SER A 18 -13.69 -4.66 4.63
N LYS A 19 -14.45 -4.82 3.56
CA LYS A 19 -14.18 -4.02 2.36
C LYS A 19 -14.54 -2.55 2.56
N GLU A 20 -15.46 -2.27 3.47
CA GLU A 20 -15.82 -0.89 3.78
C GLU A 20 -14.67 -0.13 4.40
N SER A 21 -13.89 -0.80 5.25
CA SER A 21 -12.73 -0.14 5.85
C SER A 21 -11.66 0.20 4.81
N ILE A 22 -11.58 -0.59 3.73
CA ILE A 22 -10.63 -0.30 2.65
C ILE A 22 -11.16 0.81 1.76
N ALA A 23 -12.46 0.78 1.47
CA ALA A 23 -13.07 1.81 0.63
C ALA A 23 -12.84 3.19 1.23
N GLY A 24 -12.92 3.28 2.56
CA GLY A 24 -12.73 4.56 3.24
C GLY A 24 -11.35 5.14 3.09
N VAL A 25 -10.32 4.28 2.95
CA VAL A 25 -8.95 4.78 2.82
C VAL A 25 -8.49 4.88 1.37
N SER A 26 -9.18 4.22 0.44
CA SER A 26 -8.73 4.15 -0.96
C SER A 26 -8.71 5.52 -1.62
N GLN A 27 -9.75 6.28 -1.44
CA GLN A 27 -9.83 7.62 -2.02
C GLN A 27 -8.67 8.48 -1.55
N ASP A 28 -8.40 8.43 -0.25
CA ASP A 28 -7.33 9.23 0.34
C ASP A 28 -5.97 8.83 -0.20
N LEU A 29 -5.71 7.53 -0.26
CA LEU A 29 -4.37 7.05 -0.65
C LEU A 29 -4.12 7.17 -2.14
N ILE A 30 -5.14 6.97 -2.96
CA ILE A 30 -4.96 6.97 -4.42
C ILE A 30 -5.14 8.36 -5.00
N VAL A 31 -6.19 9.05 -4.60
CA VAL A 31 -6.57 10.31 -5.25
C VAL A 31 -5.98 11.50 -4.54
N SER A 32 -6.15 11.58 -3.22
CA SER A 32 -5.74 12.77 -2.49
C SER A 32 -4.24 12.83 -2.27
N LYS A 33 -3.65 11.75 -1.81
CA LYS A 33 -2.23 11.73 -1.46
C LYS A 33 -1.34 11.14 -2.53
N LYS A 34 -1.92 10.38 -3.45
CA LYS A 34 -1.21 9.74 -4.56
C LYS A 34 -0.02 8.92 -4.08
N LEU A 35 -0.23 8.19 -3.00
CA LEU A 35 0.80 7.32 -2.44
C LEU A 35 0.70 5.90 -2.98
N CYS A 36 -0.38 5.59 -3.68
CA CYS A 36 -0.67 4.25 -4.16
C CYS A 36 -1.36 4.36 -5.51
N ALA A 37 -0.95 3.53 -6.45
CA ALA A 37 -1.53 3.58 -7.80
C ALA A 37 -2.77 2.71 -7.92
N CYS A 38 -2.79 1.60 -7.20
CA CYS A 38 -3.86 0.63 -7.34
C CYS A 38 -3.99 -0.16 -6.05
N ILE A 39 -5.22 -0.46 -5.67
CA ILE A 39 -5.52 -1.29 -4.51
C ILE A 39 -6.35 -2.46 -5.01
N SER A 40 -5.84 -3.67 -4.84
CA SER A 40 -6.56 -4.89 -5.16
C SER A 40 -6.80 -5.64 -3.86
N LEU A 41 -7.95 -6.28 -3.75
CA LEU A 41 -8.28 -6.98 -2.51
C LEU A 41 -9.10 -8.23 -2.81
N THR A 42 -9.02 -9.18 -1.92
CA THR A 42 -9.84 -10.38 -2.00
C THR A 42 -10.09 -10.90 -0.59
N LYS A 43 -11.19 -11.63 -0.44
CA LYS A 43 -11.54 -12.22 0.84
C LYS A 43 -10.65 -13.43 1.10
N VAL A 44 -10.17 -13.54 2.33
CA VAL A 44 -9.37 -14.68 2.77
C VAL A 44 -9.84 -15.15 4.13
N ARG A 45 -9.43 -16.36 4.48
CA ARG A 45 -9.62 -16.90 5.82
C ARG A 45 -8.27 -16.88 6.50
N SER A 46 -8.20 -16.21 7.66
CA SER A 46 -6.95 -16.08 8.40
C SER A 46 -7.06 -16.85 9.70
N ILE A 47 -6.07 -17.69 9.96
CA ILE A 47 -6.02 -18.52 11.16
C ILE A 47 -4.71 -18.19 11.86
N TYR A 48 -4.79 -17.72 13.10
CA TYR A 48 -3.62 -17.27 13.84
C TYR A 48 -3.87 -17.33 15.34
N TYR A 49 -2.79 -17.23 16.10
CA TYR A 49 -2.85 -17.29 17.55
C TYR A 49 -2.69 -15.88 18.11
N TRP A 50 -3.65 -15.47 18.92
CA TRP A 50 -3.66 -14.13 19.47
C TRP A 50 -4.33 -14.15 20.84
N ASN A 51 -3.69 -13.55 21.85
CA ASN A 51 -4.22 -13.50 23.22
C ASN A 51 -4.62 -14.88 23.73
N ASN A 52 -3.73 -15.85 23.53
CA ASN A 52 -3.92 -17.23 23.98
C ASN A 52 -5.13 -17.94 23.37
N LYS A 53 -5.53 -17.47 22.17
CA LYS A 53 -6.66 -18.06 21.45
C LYS A 53 -6.31 -18.31 20.02
N LEU A 54 -6.82 -19.40 19.48
CA LEU A 54 -6.74 -19.63 18.03
C LEU A 54 -7.88 -18.87 17.39
N GLU A 55 -7.52 -17.88 16.61
CA GLU A 55 -8.49 -17.08 15.87
C GLU A 55 -8.64 -17.66 14.47
N ASP A 56 -9.85 -17.62 13.94
CA ASP A 56 -10.18 -18.14 12.62
C ASP A 56 -11.23 -17.21 12.05
N GLN A 57 -10.80 -16.25 11.23
CA GLN A 57 -11.67 -15.16 10.84
C GLN A 57 -11.58 -14.90 9.35
N GLU A 58 -12.67 -14.38 8.82
CA GLU A 58 -12.64 -13.85 7.46
C GLU A 58 -12.06 -12.45 7.49
N GLU A 59 -11.17 -12.19 6.53
CA GLU A 59 -10.57 -10.88 6.37
C GLU A 59 -10.47 -10.58 4.89
N PHE A 60 -10.02 -9.37 4.56
CA PHE A 60 -9.67 -9.03 3.19
C PHE A 60 -8.16 -8.79 3.14
N ILE A 61 -7.47 -9.56 2.30
CA ILE A 61 -6.07 -9.26 2.02
C ILE A 61 -6.05 -8.17 0.96
N VAL A 62 -5.19 -7.20 1.17
CA VAL A 62 -5.15 -5.99 0.35
C VAL A 62 -3.75 -5.81 -0.19
N PHE A 63 -3.66 -5.56 -1.48
CA PHE A 63 -2.40 -5.34 -2.19
C PHE A 63 -2.37 -3.89 -2.63
N PHE A 64 -1.44 -3.13 -2.05
CA PHE A 64 -1.25 -1.72 -2.42
C PHE A 64 -0.05 -1.66 -3.36
N LYS A 65 -0.28 -1.22 -4.58
CA LYS A 65 0.78 -1.19 -5.59
C LYS A 65 1.33 0.21 -5.71
N THR A 66 2.62 0.35 -5.49
CA THR A 66 3.25 1.67 -5.41
C THR A 66 4.72 1.59 -5.84
N THR A 67 5.46 2.66 -5.60
CA THR A 67 6.88 2.74 -5.90
C THR A 67 7.67 2.77 -4.60
N LYS A 68 8.98 2.49 -4.72
CA LYS A 68 9.85 2.52 -3.56
C LYS A 68 9.88 3.90 -2.90
N LEU A 69 9.80 4.95 -3.69
CA LEU A 69 9.83 6.31 -3.15
C LEU A 69 8.62 6.60 -2.27
N CYS A 70 7.47 6.01 -2.57
CA CYS A 70 6.25 6.26 -1.80
C CYS A 70 6.04 5.24 -0.68
N ALA A 71 6.79 4.15 -0.67
CA ALA A 71 6.48 3.00 0.17
C ALA A 71 6.43 3.34 1.66
N ASN A 72 7.41 4.08 2.17
CA ASN A 72 7.45 4.38 3.60
C ASN A 72 6.28 5.25 4.02
N ARG A 73 5.98 6.29 3.25
CA ARG A 73 4.85 7.14 3.55
C ARG A 73 3.53 6.39 3.45
N LEU A 74 3.42 5.51 2.46
CA LEU A 74 2.23 4.69 2.32
C LEU A 74 2.03 3.80 3.54
N LYS A 75 3.09 3.14 3.99
CA LYS A 75 3.00 2.27 5.17
C LYS A 75 2.59 3.07 6.41
N ASP A 76 3.14 4.27 6.56
CA ASP A 76 2.78 5.12 7.70
C ASP A 76 1.30 5.51 7.65
N GLU A 77 0.80 5.85 6.47
CA GLU A 77 -0.61 6.22 6.33
C GLU A 77 -1.53 5.03 6.56
N ILE A 78 -1.16 3.86 6.05
CA ILE A 78 -1.94 2.66 6.30
C ILE A 78 -2.03 2.41 7.80
N LYS A 79 -0.92 2.54 8.50
CA LYS A 79 -0.89 2.31 9.94
C LYS A 79 -1.81 3.27 10.69
N LYS A 80 -1.81 4.54 10.29
CA LYS A 80 -2.67 5.54 10.92
C LYS A 80 -4.15 5.25 10.71
N LEU A 81 -4.50 4.78 9.52
CA LEU A 81 -5.89 4.62 9.12
C LEU A 81 -6.44 3.24 9.44
N HIS A 82 -5.59 2.33 9.87
CA HIS A 82 -5.96 0.94 10.05
C HIS A 82 -6.82 0.75 11.30
N PRO A 83 -7.89 -0.06 11.22
CA PRO A 83 -8.73 -0.28 12.39
C PRO A 83 -8.13 -1.22 13.43
N TYR A 84 -7.11 -2.02 13.07
CA TYR A 84 -6.49 -2.94 14.02
C TYR A 84 -5.43 -2.23 14.85
N GLU A 85 -5.28 -2.67 16.08
CA GLU A 85 -4.24 -2.17 16.97
C GLU A 85 -2.85 -2.57 16.45
N VAL A 86 -2.70 -3.81 15.98
CA VAL A 86 -1.45 -4.31 15.43
C VAL A 86 -1.72 -4.83 14.03
N PRO A 87 -1.69 -3.95 13.03
CA PRO A 87 -1.99 -4.39 11.66
C PRO A 87 -0.82 -5.12 11.01
N GLU A 88 -1.13 -6.05 10.12
CA GLU A 88 -0.14 -6.63 9.24
C GLU A 88 0.22 -5.60 8.17
N ILE A 89 1.49 -5.28 8.05
CA ILE A 89 1.97 -4.37 6.99
C ILE A 89 3.29 -4.94 6.49
N LEU A 90 3.27 -5.48 5.28
CA LEU A 90 4.43 -6.14 4.68
C LEU A 90 4.83 -5.39 3.42
N GLU A 91 6.11 -5.27 3.20
CA GLU A 91 6.61 -4.65 1.97
C GLU A 91 7.39 -5.69 1.19
N LEU A 92 7.03 -5.86 -0.09
CA LEU A 92 7.74 -6.74 -1.01
C LEU A 92 8.31 -5.91 -2.15
N LYS A 93 9.60 -6.07 -2.41
CA LYS A 93 10.22 -5.48 -3.58
C LYS A 93 9.84 -6.30 -4.79
N LEU A 94 9.48 -5.64 -5.87
CA LEU A 94 9.18 -6.31 -7.12
C LEU A 94 10.43 -6.28 -7.97
N ASP A 95 11.03 -7.45 -8.17
CA ASP A 95 12.27 -7.55 -8.92
C ASP A 95 12.07 -7.20 -10.38
N ASP A 96 10.90 -7.50 -10.92
CA ASP A 96 10.65 -7.27 -12.33
C ASP A 96 9.22 -6.80 -12.50
N VAL A 97 9.06 -5.70 -13.22
CA VAL A 97 7.75 -5.13 -13.55
C VAL A 97 7.82 -4.73 -15.02
N SER A 98 6.78 -5.04 -15.78
CA SER A 98 6.77 -4.65 -17.18
C SER A 98 6.93 -3.13 -17.27
N GLY A 99 7.66 -2.68 -18.30
CA GLY A 99 8.01 -1.27 -18.41
C GLY A 99 6.82 -0.34 -18.46
N ASP A 100 5.80 -0.72 -19.19
CA ASP A 100 4.59 0.10 -19.30
C ASP A 100 3.88 0.22 -17.96
N TYR A 101 3.79 -0.88 -17.24
CA TYR A 101 3.12 -0.87 -15.93
C TYR A 101 3.93 -0.06 -14.93
N LEU A 102 5.24 -0.20 -14.95
CA LEU A 102 6.09 0.58 -14.04
C LEU A 102 5.95 2.08 -14.32
N SER A 103 5.89 2.46 -15.59
CA SER A 103 5.65 3.85 -15.94
C SER A 103 4.33 4.35 -15.39
N TRP A 104 3.30 3.52 -15.46
CA TRP A 104 2.00 3.89 -14.92
C TRP A 104 2.05 4.03 -13.40
N LEU A 105 2.76 3.12 -12.71
CA LEU A 105 2.93 3.24 -11.26
C LEU A 105 3.58 4.56 -10.89
N VAL A 106 4.64 4.92 -11.62
CA VAL A 106 5.39 6.14 -11.35
C VAL A 106 4.52 7.36 -11.60
N GLN A 107 3.80 7.38 -12.72
CA GLN A 107 2.96 8.53 -13.05
C GLN A 107 1.78 8.69 -12.10
N SER A 108 1.31 7.60 -11.53
CA SER A 108 0.14 7.63 -10.66
C SER A 108 0.46 7.96 -9.22
N THR A 109 1.75 7.98 -8.85
CA THR A 109 2.16 8.24 -7.48
C THR A 109 3.12 9.42 -7.47
N THR A 110 3.03 10.21 -6.42
CA THR A 110 3.95 11.33 -6.26
C THR A 110 4.46 11.33 -4.83
N VAL A 111 5.73 11.74 -4.69
CA VAL A 111 6.27 11.96 -3.36
C VAL A 111 6.08 13.44 -3.06
N SER A 112 5.26 13.71 -2.08
CA SER A 112 5.07 15.08 -1.64
C SER A 112 6.32 15.52 -0.90
N THR A 113 6.92 16.60 -1.33
CA THR A 113 8.06 17.15 -0.64
C THR A 113 7.60 18.22 0.34
N ALA A 114 8.49 18.58 1.23
CA ALA A 114 8.17 19.63 2.17
C ALA A 114 7.88 20.94 1.45
N ALA A 115 8.51 21.16 0.33
CA ALA A 115 8.28 22.35 -0.46
C ALA A 115 6.94 22.31 -1.15
N GLY A 116 6.35 21.23 -1.05
CA GLY A 116 5.06 21.09 -1.65
C GLY A 116 5.11 21.17 -3.08
N SER A 117 5.43 21.26 -3.43
CA SER A 117 5.50 21.55 -4.37
C SER A 117 4.66 21.87 -5.22
N ASP A 118 4.52 22.24 -5.35
CA ASP A 118 4.00 22.66 -5.97
C ASP A 118 3.82 22.59 -7.07
N ARG A 119 3.74 22.37 -7.43
CA ARG A 119 3.61 22.33 -8.36
C ARG A 119 2.88 22.59 -8.60
#